data_36a90dc249c0b1355be7510e93f29d69
#
_entry.id   36a90dc249c0b1355be7510e93f29d69
#
_cell.length_a   1.000
_cell.length_b   1.000
_cell.length_c   1.000
_cell.angle_alpha   90.00
_cell.angle_beta   90.00
_cell.angle_gamma   90.00
#
_symmetry.space_group_name_H-M   'P 1'
#
loop_
_entity.id
_entity.type
_entity.pdbx_description
1 polymer ?
#
loop_
_entity_poly.entity_id
_entity_poly.type
_entity_poly.pdbx_seq_one_letter_code
_entity_poly.pdbx_strand_id
1 'polypeptide(L)'
;VALASVAGSVALALCGVLAAQAQSVAGGLAAGFVAAALVLAWRHKAALSRINDGTEARLGAPPPVRGLDPNTVLCAFMVHPLTYDDVWQPRSSRWIRWVVKRLVEPGILPEKWLKRLFLNLRPQFHGVIEGVKLPDGRQMRVLLISAPVMPDQFRSHPDEALRIAILGAKFAHRLGAEVVGLGAFWSTVGEKGRVVQEAVPEIVVTNGGAYTAATVKAAVPGLLRRFKHQGGNLRDASAAIVGANGVVAFGVARMIAGDVGELILVGRDRERLNRSADTLRRKYPRTRILATTDVDAVARADLIFTATSDPQPVIYAHHVKPGAWVYDLGRPVDVDESVLTVPGVELVPGGVVRPPGTLTSRIDLRFGDGNVPACLAETMILTATGA
;
A
#
# COMPACT_ATOMS: atom_id res chain seq x y z
N VAL A 1 19.16 10.00 12.86
CA VAL A 1 20.06 10.19 11.68
C VAL A 1 21.47 10.47 12.18
N ALA A 2 21.68 11.47 13.08
CA ALA A 2 23.00 11.83 13.56
C ALA A 2 23.75 10.67 14.23
N LEU A 3 23.09 9.90 15.10
CA LEU A 3 23.70 8.74 15.77
C LEU A 3 24.10 7.65 14.77
N ALA A 4 23.25 7.37 13.78
CA ALA A 4 23.54 6.40 12.72
C ALA A 4 24.70 6.86 11.82
N SER A 5 24.78 8.16 11.52
CA SER A 5 25.90 8.74 10.74
C SER A 5 27.21 8.69 11.52
N VAL A 6 27.17 8.97 12.82
CA VAL A 6 28.36 8.91 13.69
C VAL A 6 28.80 7.45 13.89
N ALA A 7 27.87 6.53 14.17
CA ALA A 7 28.18 5.11 14.30
C ALA A 7 28.75 4.53 13.00
N GLY A 8 28.18 4.88 11.84
CA GLY A 8 28.72 4.51 10.53
C GLY A 8 30.10 5.06 10.27
N SER A 9 30.38 6.30 10.69
CA SER A 9 31.71 6.92 10.55
C SER A 9 32.76 6.25 11.43
N VAL A 10 32.40 5.87 12.66
CA VAL A 10 33.29 5.13 13.58
C VAL A 10 33.55 3.72 13.02
N ALA A 11 32.54 3.04 12.50
CA ALA A 11 32.71 1.72 11.88
C ALA A 11 33.62 1.80 10.65
N LEU A 12 33.46 2.82 9.79
CA LEU A 12 34.33 3.05 8.64
C LEU A 12 35.80 3.33 9.04
N ALA A 13 36.02 4.13 10.09
CA ALA A 13 37.35 4.41 10.63
C ALA A 13 38.00 3.13 11.17
N LEU A 14 37.25 2.31 11.95
CA LEU A 14 37.71 1.04 12.46
C LEU A 14 38.06 0.04 11.36
N CYS A 15 37.21 -0.07 10.34
CA CYS A 15 37.50 -0.90 9.16
C CYS A 15 38.76 -0.45 8.43
N GLY A 16 38.96 0.87 8.29
CA GLY A 16 40.17 1.43 7.66
C GLY A 16 41.44 1.11 8.45
N VAL A 17 41.39 1.21 9.78
CA VAL A 17 42.52 0.88 10.66
C VAL A 17 42.83 -0.62 10.64
N LEU A 18 41.80 -1.48 10.73
CA LEU A 18 41.96 -2.93 10.66
C LEU A 18 42.51 -3.40 9.30
N ALA A 19 42.05 -2.78 8.20
CA ALA A 19 42.54 -3.08 6.87
C ALA A 19 44.00 -2.65 6.70
N ALA A 20 44.43 -1.54 7.31
CA ALA A 20 45.83 -1.09 7.34
C ALA A 20 46.71 -2.03 8.16
N GLN A 21 46.23 -2.52 9.32
CA GLN A 21 46.94 -3.51 10.13
C GLN A 21 47.12 -4.85 9.45
N ALA A 22 46.13 -5.25 8.64
CA ALA A 22 46.16 -6.46 7.81
C ALA A 22 47.06 -6.31 6.54
N GLN A 23 47.77 -5.19 6.39
CA GLN A 23 48.59 -4.85 5.20
C GLN A 23 47.81 -4.86 3.87
N SER A 24 46.50 -4.86 3.93
CA SER A 24 45.62 -4.89 2.75
C SER A 24 45.34 -3.50 2.15
N VAL A 25 45.68 -2.41 2.88
CA VAL A 25 45.42 -1.02 2.47
C VAL A 25 46.62 -0.13 2.84
N ALA A 26 47.03 0.75 1.94
CA ALA A 26 48.10 1.72 2.21
C ALA A 26 47.73 2.65 3.36
N GLY A 27 48.67 2.95 4.23
CA GLY A 27 48.51 3.79 5.45
C GLY A 27 47.84 5.15 5.18
N GLY A 28 48.06 5.74 4.00
CA GLY A 28 47.38 6.97 3.55
C GLY A 28 45.86 6.83 3.39
N LEU A 29 45.36 5.68 2.97
CA LEU A 29 43.93 5.41 2.88
C LEU A 29 43.28 5.25 4.27
N ALA A 30 43.99 4.59 5.21
CA ALA A 30 43.52 4.47 6.57
C ALA A 30 43.46 5.86 7.27
N ALA A 31 44.45 6.73 7.09
CA ALA A 31 44.42 8.10 7.54
C ALA A 31 43.27 8.90 6.94
N GLY A 32 42.95 8.68 5.66
CA GLY A 32 41.80 9.28 4.98
C GLY A 32 40.47 8.88 5.62
N PHE A 33 40.26 7.59 5.95
CA PHE A 33 39.07 7.12 6.65
C PHE A 33 38.91 7.73 8.04
N VAL A 34 40.01 7.84 8.81
CA VAL A 34 39.99 8.46 10.11
C VAL A 34 39.69 9.96 10.00
N ALA A 35 40.30 10.67 9.05
CA ALA A 35 40.04 12.08 8.82
C ALA A 35 38.57 12.33 8.43
N ALA A 36 38.02 11.50 7.54
CA ALA A 36 36.60 11.56 7.12
C ALA A 36 35.67 11.33 8.32
N ALA A 37 35.99 10.38 9.22
CA ALA A 37 35.20 10.12 10.41
C ALA A 37 35.22 11.31 11.38
N LEU A 38 36.39 11.96 11.57
CA LEU A 38 36.52 13.15 12.40
C LEU A 38 35.75 14.34 11.83
N VAL A 39 35.80 14.57 10.53
CA VAL A 39 34.99 15.62 9.85
C VAL A 39 33.51 15.38 10.03
N LEU A 40 33.03 14.13 9.88
CA LEU A 40 31.65 13.79 10.09
C LEU A 40 31.22 13.97 11.56
N ALA A 41 32.04 13.55 12.52
CA ALA A 41 31.80 13.77 13.95
C ALA A 41 31.72 15.27 14.28
N TRP A 42 32.65 16.06 13.73
CA TRP A 42 32.64 17.52 13.89
C TRP A 42 31.39 18.17 13.27
N ARG A 43 30.99 17.75 12.10
CA ARG A 43 29.75 18.21 11.43
C ARG A 43 28.48 17.90 12.24
N HIS A 44 28.50 16.82 13.03
CA HIS A 44 27.38 16.40 13.88
C HIS A 44 27.51 16.78 15.34
N LYS A 45 28.55 17.59 15.72
CA LYS A 45 28.80 17.97 17.13
C LYS A 45 27.56 18.54 17.84
N ALA A 46 26.75 19.37 17.15
CA ALA A 46 25.55 19.95 17.73
C ALA A 46 24.46 18.90 17.98
N ALA A 47 24.35 17.90 17.10
CA ALA A 47 23.44 16.79 17.29
C ALA A 47 23.92 15.82 18.37
N LEU A 48 25.23 15.60 18.48
CA LEU A 48 25.83 14.83 19.57
C LEU A 48 25.61 15.49 20.93
N SER A 49 25.72 16.82 21.02
CA SER A 49 25.37 17.56 22.23
C SER A 49 23.91 17.35 22.60
N ARG A 50 22.99 17.53 21.65
CA ARG A 50 21.56 17.29 21.92
C ARG A 50 21.21 15.84 22.27
N ILE A 51 22.00 14.87 21.80
CA ILE A 51 21.85 13.46 22.20
C ILE A 51 22.27 13.29 23.65
N ASN A 52 23.42 13.90 24.03
CA ASN A 52 23.91 13.86 25.40
C ASN A 52 22.96 14.55 26.38
N ASP A 53 22.35 15.65 25.95
CA ASP A 53 21.37 16.43 26.71
C ASP A 53 19.95 15.83 26.66
N GLY A 54 19.75 14.71 25.92
CA GLY A 54 18.47 14.08 25.77
C GLY A 54 17.43 14.86 24.90
N THR A 55 17.89 15.94 24.26
CA THR A 55 17.04 16.86 23.47
C THR A 55 17.05 16.56 21.97
N GLU A 56 17.90 15.64 21.50
CA GLU A 56 17.89 15.24 20.09
C GLU A 56 16.62 14.48 19.72
N ALA A 57 16.00 14.88 18.63
CA ALA A 57 14.86 14.18 18.09
C ALA A 57 15.26 12.73 17.72
N ARG A 58 14.68 11.75 18.39
CA ARG A 58 14.92 10.33 18.10
C ARG A 58 14.40 10.02 16.70
N LEU A 59 15.10 9.17 15.96
CA LEU A 59 14.59 8.59 14.72
C LEU A 59 13.25 7.92 15.04
N GLY A 60 12.16 8.40 14.39
CA GLY A 60 10.80 7.98 14.71
C GLY A 60 10.21 8.67 15.95
N ALA A 61 10.87 9.69 16.51
CA ALA A 61 10.18 10.62 17.40
C ALA A 61 9.01 11.25 16.60
N PRO A 62 7.83 11.37 17.21
CA PRO A 62 6.74 12.05 16.56
C PRO A 62 7.21 13.42 16.09
N PRO A 63 6.78 13.87 14.90
CA PRO A 63 6.84 15.29 14.60
C PRO A 63 6.19 15.96 15.80
N PRO A 64 6.74 17.09 16.29
CA PRO A 64 6.12 17.75 17.40
C PRO A 64 4.66 18.05 17.02
N VAL A 65 3.73 17.33 17.64
CA VAL A 65 2.28 17.60 17.57
C VAL A 65 1.99 18.91 18.32
N ARG A 66 3.00 19.76 18.43
CA ARG A 66 2.93 21.07 19.05
C ARG A 66 2.08 21.99 18.17
N GLY A 67 0.96 22.43 18.72
CA GLY A 67 0.11 23.42 18.11
C GLY A 67 -0.94 22.86 17.13
N LEU A 68 -1.46 21.66 17.38
CA LEU A 68 -2.72 21.28 16.75
C LEU A 68 -3.81 22.21 17.28
N ASP A 69 -4.54 22.83 16.35
CA ASP A 69 -5.81 23.46 16.65
C ASP A 69 -6.68 22.44 17.40
N PRO A 70 -7.34 22.79 18.52
CA PRO A 70 -8.29 21.93 19.22
C PRO A 70 -9.35 21.30 18.31
N ASN A 71 -9.63 21.96 17.19
CA ASN A 71 -10.54 21.48 16.14
C ASN A 71 -9.90 20.51 15.14
N THR A 72 -8.68 20.02 15.37
CA THR A 72 -8.01 19.05 14.47
C THR A 72 -8.06 17.66 15.06
N VAL A 73 -8.65 16.71 14.32
CA VAL A 73 -8.63 15.27 14.64
C VAL A 73 -7.53 14.57 13.85
N LEU A 74 -6.95 13.53 14.47
CA LEU A 74 -5.84 12.78 13.90
C LEU A 74 -6.23 11.32 13.64
N CYS A 75 -5.99 10.85 12.46
CA CYS A 75 -5.90 9.42 12.18
C CYS A 75 -4.55 9.05 11.59
N ALA A 76 -4.23 7.78 11.57
CA ALA A 76 -3.04 7.25 10.96
C ALA A 76 -3.37 6.21 9.90
N PHE A 77 -2.52 6.08 8.91
CA PHE A 77 -2.67 5.08 7.86
C PHE A 77 -1.32 4.42 7.57
N MET A 78 -1.28 3.10 7.68
CA MET A 78 -0.08 2.34 7.37
C MET A 78 0.04 2.13 5.88
N VAL A 79 1.20 2.50 5.34
CA VAL A 79 1.58 2.30 3.95
C VAL A 79 2.84 1.43 3.86
N HIS A 80 3.06 0.82 2.71
CA HIS A 80 4.29 0.10 2.41
C HIS A 80 4.73 0.42 0.98
N PRO A 81 6.02 0.27 0.64
CA PRO A 81 6.49 0.42 -0.72
C PRO A 81 5.97 -0.71 -1.62
N LEU A 82 5.64 -0.39 -2.86
CA LEU A 82 5.32 -1.37 -3.90
C LEU A 82 6.60 -1.82 -4.62
N THR A 83 7.53 -0.89 -4.78
CA THR A 83 8.82 -1.08 -5.43
C THR A 83 9.95 -0.55 -4.56
N TYR A 84 11.19 -0.88 -4.91
CA TYR A 84 12.36 -0.30 -4.21
C TYR A 84 12.45 1.22 -4.37
N ASP A 85 11.98 1.77 -5.49
CA ASP A 85 11.96 3.22 -5.69
C ASP A 85 11.05 3.93 -4.69
N ASP A 86 9.95 3.29 -4.26
CA ASP A 86 9.05 3.84 -3.24
C ASP A 86 9.72 3.90 -1.85
N VAL A 87 10.62 2.97 -1.52
CA VAL A 87 11.36 2.98 -0.25
C VAL A 87 12.20 4.26 -0.12
N TRP A 88 12.68 4.79 -1.23
CA TRP A 88 13.61 5.91 -1.28
C TRP A 88 12.93 7.27 -1.48
N GLN A 89 11.62 7.31 -1.72
CA GLN A 89 10.87 8.56 -1.77
C GLN A 89 10.57 9.09 -0.36
N PRO A 90 10.49 10.34 -0.15
CA PRO A 90 11.10 11.60 -0.63
C PRO A 90 12.23 12.12 0.28
N ARG A 91 12.73 11.33 1.25
CA ARG A 91 13.71 11.77 2.27
C ARG A 91 15.13 11.27 2.05
N SER A 92 15.34 10.30 1.22
CA SER A 92 16.68 9.83 0.93
C SER A 92 17.37 10.78 -0.04
N SER A 93 18.59 11.18 0.30
CA SER A 93 19.42 11.95 -0.63
C SER A 93 19.63 11.15 -1.91
N ARG A 94 19.69 11.84 -3.05
CA ARG A 94 19.92 11.23 -4.38
C ARG A 94 21.12 10.26 -4.38
N TRP A 95 22.13 10.52 -3.57
CA TRP A 95 23.33 9.70 -3.50
C TRP A 95 23.07 8.35 -2.79
N ILE A 96 22.22 8.29 -1.77
CA ILE A 96 21.86 7.00 -1.11
C ILE A 96 21.15 6.10 -2.11
N ARG A 97 20.18 6.65 -2.85
CA ARG A 97 19.48 5.93 -3.92
C ARG A 97 20.46 5.39 -4.95
N TRP A 98 21.37 6.23 -5.40
CA TRP A 98 22.39 5.85 -6.37
C TRP A 98 23.31 4.74 -5.85
N VAL A 99 23.79 4.85 -4.60
CA VAL A 99 24.64 3.83 -3.96
C VAL A 99 23.89 2.50 -3.82
N VAL A 100 22.67 2.52 -3.30
CA VAL A 100 21.90 1.28 -3.11
C VAL A 100 21.58 0.64 -4.45
N LYS A 101 21.17 1.41 -5.45
CA LYS A 101 20.92 0.91 -6.80
C LYS A 101 22.17 0.27 -7.40
N ARG A 102 23.33 0.91 -7.24
CA ARG A 102 24.62 0.36 -7.71
C ARG A 102 25.10 -0.88 -6.95
N LEU A 103 24.65 -1.10 -5.73
CA LEU A 103 24.99 -2.29 -4.96
C LEU A 103 24.03 -3.44 -5.22
N VAL A 104 22.78 -3.16 -5.47
CA VAL A 104 21.72 -4.17 -5.64
C VAL A 104 21.63 -4.64 -7.10
N GLU A 105 21.63 -3.75 -8.07
CA GLU A 105 21.51 -4.10 -9.51
C GLU A 105 22.63 -5.04 -10.00
N PRO A 106 23.93 -4.82 -9.70
CA PRO A 106 24.98 -5.74 -10.09
C PRO A 106 25.10 -6.98 -9.17
N GLY A 107 24.20 -7.15 -8.18
CA GLY A 107 24.21 -8.31 -7.30
C GLY A 107 25.28 -8.28 -6.21
N ILE A 108 25.97 -7.17 -6.00
CA ILE A 108 26.97 -7.01 -4.93
C ILE A 108 26.30 -7.17 -3.56
N LEU A 109 25.10 -6.59 -3.39
CA LEU A 109 24.25 -6.80 -2.23
C LEU A 109 23.06 -7.68 -2.65
N PRO A 110 23.00 -8.95 -2.24
CA PRO A 110 21.87 -9.80 -2.56
C PRO A 110 20.55 -9.21 -2.05
N GLU A 111 19.56 -9.13 -2.91
CA GLU A 111 18.23 -8.57 -2.62
C GLU A 111 17.61 -9.17 -1.35
N LYS A 112 17.81 -10.47 -1.13
CA LYS A 112 17.35 -11.19 0.07
C LYS A 112 17.88 -10.60 1.38
N TRP A 113 19.11 -10.07 1.39
CA TRP A 113 19.70 -9.45 2.57
C TRP A 113 19.07 -8.08 2.85
N LEU A 114 18.83 -7.31 1.79
CA LEU A 114 18.15 -6.02 1.91
C LEU A 114 16.71 -6.20 2.40
N LYS A 115 15.96 -7.15 1.83
CA LYS A 115 14.61 -7.50 2.28
C LYS A 115 14.60 -7.92 3.76
N ARG A 116 15.57 -8.75 4.19
CA ARG A 116 15.68 -9.16 5.59
C ARG A 116 16.01 -8.00 6.52
N LEU A 117 16.84 -7.06 6.08
CA LEU A 117 17.10 -5.82 6.81
C LEU A 117 15.81 -5.01 6.99
N PHE A 118 15.00 -4.89 5.95
CA PHE A 118 13.73 -4.16 5.99
C PHE A 118 12.77 -4.69 7.04
N LEU A 119 12.66 -6.00 7.23
CA LEU A 119 11.83 -6.62 8.26
C LEU A 119 12.28 -6.28 9.70
N ASN A 120 13.53 -5.85 9.88
CA ASN A 120 14.04 -5.43 11.18
C ASN A 120 13.86 -3.93 11.45
N LEU A 121 13.46 -3.16 10.45
CA LEU A 121 13.21 -1.74 10.62
C LEU A 121 11.86 -1.50 11.32
N ARG A 122 11.84 -0.45 12.15
CA ARG A 122 10.60 -0.04 12.84
C ARG A 122 9.77 0.85 11.91
N PRO A 123 8.43 0.83 12.08
CA PRO A 123 7.56 1.80 11.42
C PRO A 123 7.99 3.23 11.73
N GLN A 124 7.93 4.09 10.71
CA GLN A 124 8.37 5.48 10.78
C GLN A 124 7.28 6.41 10.25
N PHE A 125 7.25 7.63 10.74
CA PHE A 125 6.46 8.68 10.16
C PHE A 125 6.97 8.98 8.74
N HIS A 126 6.09 8.89 7.76
CA HIS A 126 6.43 9.06 6.35
C HIS A 126 5.98 10.42 5.81
N GLY A 127 4.81 10.87 6.21
CA GLY A 127 4.24 12.13 5.78
C GLY A 127 2.86 12.37 6.39
N VAL A 128 2.21 13.43 5.93
CA VAL A 128 0.87 13.82 6.35
C VAL A 128 0.03 14.18 5.12
N ILE A 129 -1.26 13.85 5.19
CA ILE A 129 -2.28 14.41 4.30
C ILE A 129 -3.06 15.44 5.13
N GLU A 130 -3.16 16.64 4.61
CA GLU A 130 -3.86 17.78 5.22
C GLU A 130 -4.96 18.27 4.30
N GLY A 131 -5.82 19.18 4.80
CA GLY A 131 -6.85 19.85 4.01
C GLY A 131 -8.18 19.09 3.94
N VAL A 132 -8.34 17.99 4.68
CA VAL A 132 -9.62 17.32 4.85
C VAL A 132 -10.48 18.17 5.80
N LYS A 133 -11.68 18.55 5.35
CA LYS A 133 -12.64 19.34 6.12
C LYS A 133 -13.86 18.48 6.48
N LEU A 134 -14.13 18.34 7.76
CA LEU A 134 -15.30 17.60 8.23
C LEU A 134 -16.57 18.46 8.14
N PRO A 135 -17.76 17.84 8.04
CA PRO A 135 -19.03 18.56 7.97
C PRO A 135 -19.33 19.43 9.20
N ASP A 136 -18.78 19.08 10.35
CA ASP A 136 -18.90 19.82 11.61
C ASP A 136 -17.90 20.98 11.75
N GLY A 137 -17.09 21.25 10.73
CA GLY A 137 -16.10 22.32 10.71
C GLY A 137 -14.73 21.93 11.23
N ARG A 138 -14.57 20.76 11.85
CA ARG A 138 -13.26 20.25 12.26
C ARG A 138 -12.37 19.96 11.03
N GLN A 139 -11.07 20.01 11.25
CA GLN A 139 -10.10 19.59 10.26
C GLN A 139 -9.54 18.21 10.63
N MET A 140 -9.17 17.44 9.61
CA MET A 140 -8.53 16.14 9.84
C MET A 140 -7.15 16.13 9.21
N ARG A 141 -6.20 15.55 9.93
CA ARG A 141 -4.88 15.18 9.42
C ARG A 141 -4.70 13.69 9.43
N VAL A 142 -4.20 13.16 8.33
CA VAL A 142 -3.86 11.73 8.22
C VAL A 142 -2.36 11.55 8.30
N LEU A 143 -1.90 10.87 9.32
CA LEU A 143 -0.49 10.55 9.50
C LEU A 143 -0.15 9.30 8.70
N LEU A 144 0.71 9.41 7.70
CA LEU A 144 1.20 8.26 6.94
C LEU A 144 2.35 7.61 7.71
N ILE A 145 2.17 6.35 8.08
CA ILE A 145 3.18 5.53 8.76
C ILE A 145 3.66 4.48 7.79
N SER A 146 4.95 4.46 7.50
CA SER A 146 5.55 3.50 6.58
C SER A 146 6.48 2.55 7.30
N ALA A 147 6.44 1.28 6.88
CA ALA A 147 7.49 0.31 7.13
C ALA A 147 7.88 -0.32 5.80
N PRO A 148 9.17 -0.51 5.52
CA PRO A 148 9.65 -0.93 4.20
C PRO A 148 9.50 -2.45 3.97
N VAL A 149 8.32 -2.99 4.25
CA VAL A 149 7.96 -4.38 3.97
C VAL A 149 7.50 -4.48 2.52
N MET A 150 8.19 -5.29 1.73
CA MET A 150 7.86 -5.48 0.32
C MET A 150 6.65 -6.42 0.14
N PRO A 151 5.88 -6.32 -0.97
CA PRO A 151 4.65 -7.08 -1.18
C PRO A 151 4.79 -8.59 -1.00
N ASP A 152 5.89 -9.19 -1.48
CA ASP A 152 6.18 -10.62 -1.35
C ASP A 152 6.44 -11.06 0.10
N GLN A 153 6.92 -10.14 0.94
CA GLN A 153 7.24 -10.42 2.34
C GLN A 153 6.00 -10.60 3.23
N PHE A 154 4.86 -10.02 2.87
CA PHE A 154 3.61 -10.25 3.60
C PHE A 154 3.17 -11.70 3.58
N ARG A 155 3.53 -12.44 2.52
CA ARG A 155 3.24 -13.88 2.39
C ARG A 155 4.36 -14.74 2.92
N SER A 156 5.62 -14.36 2.66
CA SER A 156 6.79 -15.17 3.05
C SER A 156 7.20 -15.01 4.51
N HIS A 157 6.84 -13.88 5.15
CA HIS A 157 7.21 -13.52 6.52
C HIS A 157 6.01 -12.92 7.29
N PRO A 158 4.90 -13.68 7.45
CA PRO A 158 3.65 -13.15 8.03
C PRO A 158 3.80 -12.73 9.50
N ASP A 159 4.63 -13.41 10.28
CA ASP A 159 4.84 -13.10 11.70
C ASP A 159 5.59 -11.79 11.89
N GLU A 160 6.61 -11.54 11.06
CA GLU A 160 7.33 -10.27 11.05
C GLU A 160 6.42 -9.12 10.60
N ALA A 161 5.60 -9.36 9.57
CA ALA A 161 4.62 -8.37 9.12
C ALA A 161 3.62 -8.05 10.24
N LEU A 162 3.12 -9.05 10.97
CA LEU A 162 2.24 -8.85 12.12
C LEU A 162 2.93 -8.04 13.23
N ARG A 163 4.16 -8.41 13.58
CA ARG A 163 4.93 -7.67 14.58
C ARG A 163 5.10 -6.19 14.19
N ILE A 164 5.38 -5.93 12.91
CA ILE A 164 5.55 -4.56 12.38
C ILE A 164 4.21 -3.81 12.39
N ALA A 165 3.10 -4.45 12.05
CA ALA A 165 1.76 -3.85 12.10
C ALA A 165 1.39 -3.42 13.53
N ILE A 166 1.65 -4.28 14.52
CA ILE A 166 1.44 -3.96 15.94
C ILE A 166 2.32 -2.76 16.37
N LEU A 167 3.58 -2.75 15.97
CA LEU A 167 4.48 -1.60 16.24
C LEU A 167 3.99 -0.32 15.56
N GLY A 168 3.42 -0.43 14.37
CA GLY A 168 2.82 0.69 13.63
C GLY A 168 1.60 1.26 14.34
N ALA A 169 0.68 0.41 14.81
CA ALA A 169 -0.47 0.81 15.59
C ALA A 169 -0.07 1.48 16.92
N LYS A 170 0.87 0.91 17.66
CA LYS A 170 1.45 1.55 18.87
C LYS A 170 2.11 2.88 18.56
N PHE A 171 2.74 3.01 17.41
CA PHE A 171 3.35 4.26 16.98
C PHE A 171 2.29 5.31 16.63
N ALA A 172 1.22 4.92 15.91
CA ALA A 172 0.08 5.77 15.61
C ALA A 172 -0.57 6.33 16.87
N HIS A 173 -0.84 5.47 17.86
CA HIS A 173 -1.39 5.88 19.16
C HIS A 173 -0.49 6.91 19.86
N ARG A 174 0.82 6.67 19.94
CA ARG A 174 1.77 7.64 20.51
C ARG A 174 1.82 8.98 19.78
N LEU A 175 1.43 9.03 18.50
CA LEU A 175 1.30 10.26 17.72
C LEU A 175 -0.02 10.99 17.98
N GLY A 176 -0.92 10.41 18.79
CA GLY A 176 -2.23 10.94 19.09
C GLY A 176 -3.31 10.59 18.08
N ALA A 177 -3.08 9.62 17.21
CA ALA A 177 -4.12 9.14 16.30
C ALA A 177 -5.16 8.30 17.08
N GLU A 178 -6.44 8.52 16.78
CA GLU A 178 -7.57 7.80 17.38
C GLU A 178 -7.86 6.49 16.63
N VAL A 179 -7.64 6.49 15.31
CA VAL A 179 -7.84 5.35 14.42
C VAL A 179 -6.59 5.12 13.59
N VAL A 180 -6.22 3.85 13.38
CA VAL A 180 -5.18 3.46 12.43
C VAL A 180 -5.75 2.54 11.36
N GLY A 181 -5.59 2.92 10.09
CA GLY A 181 -5.93 2.12 8.93
C GLY A 181 -4.77 1.26 8.46
N LEU A 182 -5.05 0.01 8.16
CA LEU A 182 -4.11 -0.93 7.57
C LEU A 182 -4.28 -0.90 6.04
N GLY A 183 -3.38 -0.19 5.32
CA GLY A 183 -3.46 0.01 3.88
C GLY A 183 -2.90 -1.16 3.07
N ALA A 184 -3.42 -1.36 1.88
CA ALA A 184 -2.96 -2.35 0.91
C ALA A 184 -2.71 -3.75 1.55
N PHE A 185 -1.50 -4.31 1.45
CA PHE A 185 -1.20 -5.63 2.02
C PHE A 185 -1.26 -5.68 3.55
N TRP A 186 -1.12 -4.55 4.26
CA TRP A 186 -1.35 -4.50 5.71
C TRP A 186 -2.76 -4.96 6.09
N SER A 187 -3.74 -4.74 5.21
CA SER A 187 -5.15 -5.13 5.43
C SER A 187 -5.36 -6.64 5.61
N THR A 188 -4.39 -7.46 5.21
CA THR A 188 -4.46 -8.93 5.31
C THR A 188 -3.80 -9.47 6.57
N VAL A 189 -2.97 -8.66 7.23
CA VAL A 189 -2.13 -9.07 8.35
C VAL A 189 -2.95 -9.32 9.62
N GLY A 190 -2.56 -10.33 10.39
CA GLY A 190 -3.14 -10.61 11.71
C GLY A 190 -4.66 -10.81 11.67
N GLU A 191 -5.12 -11.73 10.83
CA GLU A 191 -6.53 -12.01 10.63
C GLU A 191 -7.33 -10.75 10.24
N LYS A 192 -6.81 -10.03 9.23
CA LYS A 192 -7.39 -8.78 8.73
C LYS A 192 -7.45 -7.66 9.78
N GLY A 193 -6.43 -7.58 10.62
CA GLY A 193 -6.28 -6.54 11.64
C GLY A 193 -6.83 -6.92 13.03
N ARG A 194 -7.55 -8.05 13.18
CA ARG A 194 -8.10 -8.47 14.49
C ARG A 194 -7.01 -8.64 15.55
N VAL A 195 -5.96 -9.38 15.22
CA VAL A 195 -4.83 -9.60 16.14
C VAL A 195 -4.09 -8.31 16.47
N VAL A 196 -4.02 -7.37 15.52
CA VAL A 196 -3.42 -6.04 15.77
C VAL A 196 -4.29 -5.25 16.74
N GLN A 197 -5.62 -5.27 16.58
CA GLN A 197 -6.57 -4.63 17.50
C GLN A 197 -6.48 -5.19 18.91
N GLU A 198 -6.39 -6.50 19.03
CA GLU A 198 -6.25 -7.16 20.35
C GLU A 198 -4.91 -6.81 21.05
N ALA A 199 -3.84 -6.63 20.25
CA ALA A 199 -2.53 -6.28 20.79
C ALA A 199 -2.37 -4.78 21.11
N VAL A 200 -3.26 -3.92 20.62
CA VAL A 200 -3.22 -2.46 20.82
C VAL A 200 -4.66 -1.94 21.01
N PRO A 201 -5.29 -2.24 22.16
CA PRO A 201 -6.70 -1.89 22.41
C PRO A 201 -6.93 -0.38 22.56
N GLU A 202 -5.86 0.40 22.74
CA GLU A 202 -5.93 1.85 22.97
C GLU A 202 -6.19 2.65 21.70
N ILE A 203 -6.16 2.04 20.52
CA ILE A 203 -6.43 2.68 19.23
C ILE A 203 -7.36 1.80 18.39
N VAL A 204 -8.30 2.40 17.69
CA VAL A 204 -9.17 1.65 16.77
C VAL A 204 -8.37 1.24 15.52
N VAL A 205 -8.43 -0.05 15.17
CA VAL A 205 -7.75 -0.61 13.99
C VAL A 205 -8.77 -0.98 12.92
N THR A 206 -8.59 -0.48 11.70
CA THR A 206 -9.41 -0.88 10.56
C THR A 206 -8.54 -1.40 9.40
N ASN A 207 -9.08 -2.34 8.62
CA ASN A 207 -8.48 -2.82 7.38
C ASN A 207 -9.06 -2.14 6.12
N GLY A 208 -10.02 -1.24 6.28
CA GLY A 208 -10.64 -0.49 5.19
C GLY A 208 -11.58 -1.30 4.29
N GLY A 209 -11.88 -2.55 4.64
CA GLY A 209 -12.62 -3.46 3.78
C GLY A 209 -14.11 -3.16 3.68
N ALA A 210 -14.72 -2.66 4.75
CA ALA A 210 -16.15 -2.40 4.81
C ALA A 210 -16.55 -1.23 3.88
N TYR A 211 -15.83 -0.12 3.97
CA TYR A 211 -16.12 1.03 3.12
C TYR A 211 -15.72 0.77 1.66
N THR A 212 -14.63 0.05 1.42
CA THR A 212 -14.27 -0.40 0.06
C THR A 212 -15.42 -1.22 -0.56
N ALA A 213 -16.00 -2.16 0.18
CA ALA A 213 -17.15 -2.92 -0.31
C ALA A 213 -18.39 -2.02 -0.54
N ALA A 214 -18.62 -1.02 0.32
CA ALA A 214 -19.71 -0.06 0.15
C ALA A 214 -19.52 0.81 -1.10
N THR A 215 -18.30 1.31 -1.37
CA THR A 215 -18.02 2.07 -2.60
C THR A 215 -18.22 1.25 -3.84
N VAL A 216 -17.81 -0.01 -3.85
CA VAL A 216 -18.05 -0.94 -4.96
C VAL A 216 -19.55 -1.17 -5.16
N LYS A 217 -20.30 -1.40 -4.07
CA LYS A 217 -21.76 -1.56 -4.12
C LYS A 217 -22.45 -0.33 -4.71
N ALA A 218 -21.95 0.88 -4.42
CA ALA A 218 -22.48 2.12 -4.98
C ALA A 218 -22.11 2.33 -6.45
N ALA A 219 -20.88 1.97 -6.84
CA ALA A 219 -20.33 2.24 -8.17
C ALA A 219 -20.86 1.27 -9.24
N VAL A 220 -20.96 -0.03 -8.94
CA VAL A 220 -21.31 -1.07 -9.92
C VAL A 220 -22.64 -0.79 -10.64
N PRO A 221 -23.76 -0.43 -9.99
CA PRO A 221 -25.00 -0.09 -10.70
C PRO A 221 -24.83 1.10 -11.66
N GLY A 222 -23.99 2.06 -11.32
CA GLY A 222 -23.65 3.21 -12.16
C GLY A 222 -22.91 2.79 -13.43
N LEU A 223 -21.91 1.90 -13.28
CA LEU A 223 -21.18 1.31 -14.40
C LEU A 223 -22.09 0.55 -15.35
N LEU A 224 -22.96 -0.30 -14.82
CA LEU A 224 -23.93 -1.07 -15.64
C LEU A 224 -24.90 -0.15 -16.39
N ARG A 225 -25.39 0.94 -15.76
CA ARG A 225 -26.22 1.94 -16.43
C ARG A 225 -25.45 2.62 -17.57
N ARG A 226 -24.21 3.03 -17.34
CA ARG A 226 -23.38 3.70 -18.35
C ARG A 226 -23.08 2.78 -19.52
N PHE A 227 -22.77 1.50 -19.27
CA PHE A 227 -22.62 0.50 -20.31
C PHE A 227 -23.87 0.38 -21.20
N LYS A 228 -25.08 0.34 -20.59
CA LYS A 228 -26.35 0.36 -21.33
C LYS A 228 -26.55 1.61 -22.17
N HIS A 229 -26.24 2.79 -21.62
CA HIS A 229 -26.36 4.08 -22.34
C HIS A 229 -25.44 4.18 -23.56
N GLN A 230 -24.34 3.44 -23.57
CA GLN A 230 -23.42 3.35 -24.72
C GLN A 230 -23.83 2.24 -25.71
N GLY A 231 -25.02 1.69 -25.59
CA GLY A 231 -25.57 0.68 -26.52
C GLY A 231 -25.34 -0.77 -26.07
N GLY A 232 -24.72 -1.00 -24.90
CA GLY A 232 -24.51 -2.35 -24.38
C GLY A 232 -25.82 -3.00 -23.90
N ASN A 233 -26.05 -4.27 -24.26
CA ASN A 233 -27.15 -5.08 -23.75
C ASN A 233 -26.60 -6.04 -22.67
N LEU A 234 -26.94 -5.82 -21.41
CA LEU A 234 -26.46 -6.66 -20.32
C LEU A 234 -26.90 -8.12 -20.41
N ARG A 235 -28.09 -8.38 -20.98
CA ARG A 235 -28.60 -9.75 -21.11
C ARG A 235 -27.81 -10.60 -22.12
N ASP A 236 -27.17 -9.94 -23.06
CA ASP A 236 -26.29 -10.57 -24.06
C ASP A 236 -24.81 -10.45 -23.67
N ALA A 237 -24.51 -9.59 -22.68
CA ALA A 237 -23.15 -9.31 -22.26
C ALA A 237 -22.54 -10.45 -21.43
N SER A 238 -21.25 -10.63 -21.63
CA SER A 238 -20.39 -11.49 -20.83
C SER A 238 -19.60 -10.64 -19.83
N ALA A 239 -19.64 -11.00 -18.55
CA ALA A 239 -18.85 -10.34 -17.50
C ALA A 239 -17.83 -11.31 -16.90
N ALA A 240 -16.59 -10.84 -16.70
CA ALA A 240 -15.53 -11.59 -16.02
C ALA A 240 -15.23 -10.98 -14.67
N ILE A 241 -15.05 -11.84 -13.67
CA ILE A 241 -14.65 -11.47 -12.30
C ILE A 241 -13.30 -12.12 -12.00
N VAL A 242 -12.25 -11.32 -12.00
CA VAL A 242 -10.88 -11.78 -11.73
C VAL A 242 -10.56 -11.61 -10.25
N GLY A 243 -10.02 -12.66 -9.63
CA GLY A 243 -9.85 -12.73 -8.18
C GLY A 243 -11.12 -13.23 -7.45
N ALA A 244 -12.00 -13.97 -8.11
CA ALA A 244 -13.32 -14.41 -7.61
C ALA A 244 -13.26 -15.30 -6.35
N ASN A 245 -12.09 -15.75 -5.92
CA ASN A 245 -11.87 -16.36 -4.61
C ASN A 245 -11.87 -15.31 -3.47
N GLY A 246 -11.69 -14.02 -3.79
CA GLY A 246 -11.69 -12.91 -2.83
C GLY A 246 -13.11 -12.44 -2.49
N VAL A 247 -13.25 -11.86 -1.28
CA VAL A 247 -14.56 -11.38 -0.78
C VAL A 247 -15.10 -10.24 -1.63
N VAL A 248 -14.26 -9.28 -2.04
CA VAL A 248 -14.66 -8.11 -2.84
C VAL A 248 -15.09 -8.57 -4.24
N ALA A 249 -14.25 -9.32 -4.94
CA ALA A 249 -14.54 -9.83 -6.27
C ALA A 249 -15.81 -10.70 -6.29
N PHE A 250 -15.95 -11.61 -5.34
CA PHE A 250 -17.17 -12.43 -5.23
C PHE A 250 -18.41 -11.59 -4.86
N GLY A 251 -18.22 -10.52 -4.09
CA GLY A 251 -19.25 -9.52 -3.82
C GLY A 251 -19.78 -8.89 -5.12
N VAL A 252 -18.88 -8.47 -6.02
CA VAL A 252 -19.24 -7.97 -7.35
C VAL A 252 -19.99 -9.05 -8.17
N ALA A 253 -19.48 -10.29 -8.21
CA ALA A 253 -20.13 -11.39 -8.88
C ALA A 253 -21.59 -11.56 -8.45
N ARG A 254 -21.84 -11.50 -7.12
CA ARG A 254 -23.20 -11.58 -6.56
C ARG A 254 -24.10 -10.42 -6.95
N MET A 255 -23.53 -9.23 -7.16
CA MET A 255 -24.29 -8.04 -7.53
C MET A 255 -24.77 -8.08 -8.97
N ILE A 256 -23.93 -8.58 -9.89
CA ILE A 256 -24.19 -8.50 -11.33
C ILE A 256 -24.71 -9.80 -11.94
N ALA A 257 -24.62 -10.94 -11.21
CA ALA A 257 -24.96 -12.25 -11.76
C ALA A 257 -26.38 -12.35 -12.32
N GLY A 258 -27.34 -11.59 -11.79
CA GLY A 258 -28.72 -11.56 -12.30
C GLY A 258 -28.94 -10.65 -13.50
N ASP A 259 -27.98 -9.80 -13.83
CA ASP A 259 -28.11 -8.77 -14.85
C ASP A 259 -27.48 -9.18 -16.20
N VAL A 260 -26.44 -10.01 -16.18
CA VAL A 260 -25.65 -10.40 -17.36
C VAL A 260 -26.07 -11.76 -17.94
N GLY A 261 -25.81 -11.99 -19.22
CA GLY A 261 -26.07 -13.27 -19.88
C GLY A 261 -25.05 -14.34 -19.50
N GLU A 262 -23.78 -13.97 -19.38
CA GLU A 262 -22.70 -14.86 -18.96
C GLU A 262 -21.86 -14.23 -17.84
N LEU A 263 -21.45 -15.06 -16.88
CA LEU A 263 -20.55 -14.67 -15.80
C LEU A 263 -19.37 -15.64 -15.71
N ILE A 264 -18.15 -15.13 -15.86
CA ILE A 264 -16.92 -15.90 -15.82
C ILE A 264 -16.23 -15.60 -14.50
N LEU A 265 -16.11 -16.59 -13.63
CA LEU A 265 -15.36 -16.47 -12.37
C LEU A 265 -13.93 -16.98 -12.58
N VAL A 266 -12.96 -16.10 -12.39
CA VAL A 266 -11.53 -16.43 -12.52
C VAL A 266 -10.84 -16.33 -11.18
N GLY A 267 -10.05 -17.36 -10.80
CA GLY A 267 -9.30 -17.36 -9.54
C GLY A 267 -8.42 -18.60 -9.42
N ARG A 268 -7.57 -18.63 -8.41
CA ARG A 268 -6.53 -19.67 -8.27
C ARG A 268 -6.99 -20.97 -7.60
N ASP A 269 -7.97 -20.89 -6.71
CA ASP A 269 -8.53 -22.03 -5.99
C ASP A 269 -9.76 -22.56 -6.73
N ARG A 270 -9.58 -23.63 -7.52
CA ARG A 270 -10.63 -24.24 -8.36
C ARG A 270 -11.81 -24.76 -7.53
N GLU A 271 -11.54 -25.39 -6.40
CA GLU A 271 -12.63 -25.96 -5.58
C GLU A 271 -13.52 -24.87 -5.00
N ARG A 272 -12.89 -23.82 -4.46
CA ARG A 272 -13.61 -22.65 -3.94
C ARG A 272 -14.38 -21.92 -5.03
N LEU A 273 -13.80 -21.78 -6.24
CA LEU A 273 -14.50 -21.22 -7.40
C LEU A 273 -15.73 -22.02 -7.76
N ASN A 274 -15.63 -23.35 -7.83
CA ASN A 274 -16.75 -24.23 -8.16
C ASN A 274 -17.87 -24.09 -7.12
N ARG A 275 -17.58 -24.12 -5.83
CA ARG A 275 -18.58 -23.87 -4.76
C ARG A 275 -19.26 -22.50 -4.92
N SER A 276 -18.50 -21.48 -5.25
CA SER A 276 -19.00 -20.13 -5.51
C SER A 276 -19.90 -20.08 -6.74
N ALA A 277 -19.48 -20.72 -7.83
CA ALA A 277 -20.27 -20.84 -9.06
C ALA A 277 -21.59 -21.59 -8.85
N ASP A 278 -21.56 -22.71 -8.11
CA ASP A 278 -22.77 -23.49 -7.81
C ASP A 278 -23.77 -22.70 -6.96
N THR A 279 -23.27 -21.87 -6.05
CA THR A 279 -24.11 -20.98 -5.26
C THR A 279 -24.82 -19.96 -6.15
N LEU A 280 -24.12 -19.40 -7.14
CA LEU A 280 -24.69 -18.44 -8.07
C LEU A 280 -25.62 -19.11 -9.10
N ARG A 281 -25.28 -20.29 -9.63
CA ARG A 281 -26.13 -21.06 -10.57
C ARG A 281 -27.48 -21.36 -9.98
N ARG A 282 -27.53 -21.79 -8.71
CA ARG A 282 -28.78 -22.03 -7.99
C ARG A 282 -29.66 -20.79 -7.87
N LYS A 283 -29.03 -19.62 -7.65
CA LYS A 283 -29.75 -18.36 -7.45
C LYS A 283 -30.13 -17.68 -8.77
N TYR A 284 -29.31 -17.84 -9.82
CA TYR A 284 -29.47 -17.16 -11.10
C TYR A 284 -29.46 -18.16 -12.26
N PRO A 285 -30.50 -18.99 -12.42
CA PRO A 285 -30.53 -20.10 -13.38
C PRO A 285 -30.55 -19.65 -14.87
N ARG A 286 -30.85 -18.37 -15.13
CA ARG A 286 -30.80 -17.78 -16.46
C ARG A 286 -29.43 -17.27 -16.90
N THR A 287 -28.50 -17.20 -16.02
CA THR A 287 -27.14 -16.71 -16.29
C THR A 287 -26.21 -17.90 -16.49
N ARG A 288 -25.48 -17.91 -17.59
CA ARG A 288 -24.43 -18.91 -17.83
C ARG A 288 -23.24 -18.61 -16.92
N ILE A 289 -22.95 -19.43 -15.92
CA ILE A 289 -21.87 -19.21 -14.96
C ILE A 289 -20.75 -20.21 -15.18
N LEU A 290 -19.57 -19.72 -15.50
CA LEU A 290 -18.35 -20.47 -15.68
C LEU A 290 -17.38 -20.19 -14.53
N ALA A 291 -16.61 -21.21 -14.16
CA ALA A 291 -15.53 -21.09 -13.18
C ALA A 291 -14.25 -21.66 -13.80
N THR A 292 -13.18 -20.87 -13.79
CA THR A 292 -11.90 -21.26 -14.40
C THR A 292 -10.72 -20.69 -13.62
N THR A 293 -9.59 -21.38 -13.70
CA THR A 293 -8.29 -20.88 -13.22
C THR A 293 -7.49 -20.20 -14.33
N ASP A 294 -7.99 -20.25 -15.55
CA ASP A 294 -7.39 -19.68 -16.74
C ASP A 294 -7.82 -18.23 -16.92
N VAL A 295 -6.89 -17.31 -16.90
CA VAL A 295 -7.13 -15.88 -17.07
C VAL A 295 -7.45 -15.51 -18.50
N ASP A 296 -7.01 -16.29 -19.51
CA ASP A 296 -7.29 -16.04 -20.92
C ASP A 296 -8.79 -16.10 -21.24
N ALA A 297 -9.57 -16.79 -20.41
CA ALA A 297 -11.03 -16.81 -20.52
C ALA A 297 -11.68 -15.41 -20.42
N VAL A 298 -10.97 -14.42 -19.88
CA VAL A 298 -11.43 -13.03 -19.77
C VAL A 298 -11.53 -12.33 -21.12
N ALA A 299 -10.75 -12.75 -22.13
CA ALA A 299 -10.64 -12.08 -23.43
C ALA A 299 -11.98 -11.92 -24.19
N ARG A 300 -12.99 -12.71 -23.86
CA ARG A 300 -14.33 -12.61 -24.47
C ARG A 300 -15.30 -11.72 -23.72
N ALA A 301 -14.93 -11.23 -22.52
CA ALA A 301 -15.83 -10.47 -21.67
C ALA A 301 -16.04 -9.02 -22.18
N ASP A 302 -17.28 -8.54 -22.06
CA ASP A 302 -17.65 -7.14 -22.31
C ASP A 302 -17.36 -6.28 -21.07
N LEU A 303 -17.51 -6.85 -19.89
CA LEU A 303 -17.30 -6.23 -18.60
C LEU A 303 -16.28 -7.04 -17.80
N ILE A 304 -15.22 -6.41 -17.35
CA ILE A 304 -14.16 -7.06 -16.59
C ILE A 304 -14.05 -6.35 -15.25
N PHE A 305 -14.14 -7.11 -14.15
CA PHE A 305 -13.96 -6.62 -12.80
C PHE A 305 -12.78 -7.36 -12.18
N THR A 306 -11.80 -6.62 -11.69
CA THR A 306 -10.61 -7.20 -11.07
C THR A 306 -10.52 -6.81 -9.61
N ALA A 307 -10.18 -7.76 -8.74
CA ALA A 307 -9.86 -7.52 -7.34
C ALA A 307 -8.97 -8.65 -6.83
N THR A 308 -7.71 -8.64 -7.22
CA THR A 308 -6.74 -9.64 -6.78
C THR A 308 -5.84 -9.09 -5.68
N SER A 309 -5.01 -9.95 -5.13
CA SER A 309 -3.89 -9.60 -4.23
C SER A 309 -2.55 -9.95 -4.89
N ASP A 310 -2.50 -9.95 -6.22
CA ASP A 310 -1.26 -10.18 -6.93
C ASP A 310 -0.42 -8.89 -6.90
N PRO A 311 0.90 -8.97 -6.66
CA PRO A 311 1.77 -7.80 -6.69
C PRO A 311 2.06 -7.28 -8.11
N GLN A 312 1.73 -8.05 -9.14
CA GLN A 312 1.90 -7.71 -10.55
C GLN A 312 0.55 -7.68 -11.25
N PRO A 313 0.41 -6.89 -12.33
CA PRO A 313 -0.77 -6.94 -13.16
C PRO A 313 -1.06 -8.35 -13.68
N VAL A 314 -2.33 -8.70 -13.74
CA VAL A 314 -2.81 -10.00 -14.24
C VAL A 314 -3.62 -9.87 -15.53
N ILE A 315 -4.02 -8.65 -15.89
CA ILE A 315 -4.77 -8.33 -17.10
C ILE A 315 -3.93 -7.47 -18.03
N TYR A 316 -3.70 -7.95 -19.23
CA TYR A 316 -2.93 -7.31 -20.30
C TYR A 316 -3.79 -7.10 -21.54
N ALA A 317 -3.27 -6.39 -22.55
CA ALA A 317 -3.97 -6.09 -23.80
C ALA A 317 -4.64 -7.30 -24.46
N HIS A 318 -3.97 -8.46 -24.47
CA HIS A 318 -4.51 -9.68 -25.08
C HIS A 318 -5.67 -10.34 -24.31
N HIS A 319 -5.89 -9.94 -23.05
CA HIS A 319 -7.02 -10.37 -22.24
C HIS A 319 -8.27 -9.50 -22.43
N VAL A 320 -8.23 -8.47 -23.28
CA VAL A 320 -9.30 -7.50 -23.38
C VAL A 320 -9.70 -7.32 -24.84
N LYS A 321 -10.99 -7.47 -25.15
CA LYS A 321 -11.49 -7.22 -26.51
C LYS A 321 -11.79 -5.74 -26.73
N PRO A 322 -11.79 -5.26 -27.98
CA PRO A 322 -12.19 -3.89 -28.30
C PRO A 322 -13.57 -3.53 -27.72
N GLY A 323 -13.67 -2.33 -27.14
CA GLY A 323 -14.91 -1.83 -26.55
C GLY A 323 -15.26 -2.41 -25.18
N ALA A 324 -14.40 -3.23 -24.57
CA ALA A 324 -14.65 -3.77 -23.25
C ALA A 324 -14.49 -2.71 -22.15
N TRP A 325 -15.23 -2.90 -21.05
CA TRP A 325 -15.15 -2.10 -19.84
C TRP A 325 -14.40 -2.84 -18.77
N VAL A 326 -13.36 -2.22 -18.23
CA VAL A 326 -12.52 -2.79 -17.18
C VAL A 326 -12.65 -1.94 -15.91
N TYR A 327 -13.10 -2.55 -14.83
CA TYR A 327 -13.18 -1.93 -13.50
C TYR A 327 -12.13 -2.55 -12.58
N ASP A 328 -11.05 -1.81 -12.36
CA ASP A 328 -9.90 -2.28 -11.59
C ASP A 328 -9.99 -1.88 -10.12
N LEU A 329 -10.24 -2.86 -9.25
CA LEU A 329 -10.24 -2.74 -7.79
C LEU A 329 -8.93 -3.20 -7.16
N GLY A 330 -8.02 -3.78 -7.96
CA GLY A 330 -6.72 -4.27 -7.48
C GLY A 330 -5.82 -3.15 -6.95
N ARG A 331 -5.13 -3.41 -5.85
CA ARG A 331 -4.07 -2.52 -5.33
C ARG A 331 -2.95 -3.38 -4.73
N PRO A 332 -1.79 -3.44 -5.37
CA PRO A 332 -1.41 -2.80 -6.66
C PRO A 332 -2.42 -3.05 -7.77
N VAL A 333 -2.34 -2.25 -8.84
CA VAL A 333 -3.26 -2.38 -9.99
C VAL A 333 -3.18 -3.78 -10.61
N ASP A 334 -4.35 -4.35 -10.89
CA ASP A 334 -4.45 -5.66 -11.53
C ASP A 334 -4.34 -5.57 -13.07
N VAL A 335 -4.46 -4.36 -13.62
CA VAL A 335 -4.56 -4.10 -15.05
C VAL A 335 -3.32 -3.38 -15.54
N ASP A 336 -2.64 -3.95 -16.51
CA ASP A 336 -1.47 -3.35 -17.16
C ASP A 336 -1.87 -2.19 -18.10
N GLU A 337 -1.03 -1.17 -18.23
CA GLU A 337 -1.29 0.00 -19.08
C GLU A 337 -1.46 -0.37 -20.57
N SER A 338 -0.92 -1.51 -21.02
CA SER A 338 -1.11 -2.00 -22.38
C SER A 338 -2.58 -2.18 -22.76
N VAL A 339 -3.48 -2.38 -21.79
CA VAL A 339 -4.93 -2.47 -22.01
C VAL A 339 -5.48 -1.21 -22.68
N LEU A 340 -4.91 -0.04 -22.41
CA LEU A 340 -5.32 1.23 -23.02
C LEU A 340 -4.96 1.34 -24.51
N THR A 341 -4.15 0.44 -25.04
CA THR A 341 -3.84 0.38 -26.47
C THR A 341 -4.95 -0.34 -27.27
N VAL A 342 -5.86 -1.05 -26.58
CA VAL A 342 -6.97 -1.76 -27.25
C VAL A 342 -8.09 -0.76 -27.56
N PRO A 343 -8.55 -0.68 -28.82
CA PRO A 343 -9.53 0.32 -29.24
C PRO A 343 -10.84 0.28 -28.44
N GLY A 344 -11.29 1.44 -27.98
CA GLY A 344 -12.59 1.61 -27.32
C GLY A 344 -12.68 1.00 -25.91
N VAL A 345 -11.58 0.56 -25.33
CA VAL A 345 -11.57 0.07 -23.95
C VAL A 345 -11.74 1.22 -22.98
N GLU A 346 -12.62 1.04 -22.00
CA GLU A 346 -12.85 1.95 -20.89
C GLU A 346 -12.25 1.36 -19.62
N LEU A 347 -11.14 1.94 -19.11
CA LEU A 347 -10.54 1.53 -17.84
C LEU A 347 -10.98 2.47 -16.72
N VAL A 348 -11.69 1.94 -15.74
CA VAL A 348 -12.21 2.67 -14.58
C VAL A 348 -11.50 2.20 -13.31
N PRO A 349 -10.74 3.07 -12.65
CA PRO A 349 -10.15 2.73 -11.35
C PRO A 349 -11.23 2.66 -10.27
N GLY A 350 -11.31 1.54 -9.59
CA GLY A 350 -12.23 1.31 -8.48
C GLY A 350 -11.59 1.56 -7.11
N GLY A 351 -12.44 1.65 -6.08
CA GLY A 351 -11.99 1.84 -4.71
C GLY A 351 -11.28 3.17 -4.46
N VAL A 352 -11.57 4.18 -5.28
CA VAL A 352 -11.03 5.54 -5.18
C VAL A 352 -12.15 6.49 -4.82
N VAL A 353 -11.91 7.38 -3.86
CA VAL A 353 -12.88 8.36 -3.37
C VAL A 353 -12.22 9.72 -3.19
N ARG A 354 -13.03 10.78 -3.24
CA ARG A 354 -12.59 12.15 -2.99
C ARG A 354 -13.17 12.63 -1.65
N PRO A 355 -12.34 12.75 -0.61
CA PRO A 355 -12.78 13.34 0.66
C PRO A 355 -13.13 14.83 0.50
N PRO A 356 -13.94 15.40 1.40
CA PRO A 356 -14.25 16.82 1.38
C PRO A 356 -13.02 17.68 1.72
N GLY A 357 -12.88 18.81 1.07
CA GLY A 357 -11.77 19.77 1.22
C GLY A 357 -10.77 19.71 0.06
N THR A 358 -9.66 20.40 0.23
CA THR A 358 -8.55 20.43 -0.74
C THR A 358 -7.36 19.71 -0.14
N LEU A 359 -7.16 18.48 -0.56
CA LEU A 359 -6.09 17.64 -0.01
C LEU A 359 -4.72 18.16 -0.45
N THR A 360 -3.79 18.19 0.50
CA THR A 360 -2.39 18.48 0.26
C THR A 360 -1.54 17.39 0.92
N SER A 361 -0.57 16.86 0.20
CA SER A 361 0.41 15.91 0.69
C SER A 361 1.71 16.03 -0.08
N ARG A 362 2.83 15.77 0.59
CA ARG A 362 4.14 15.60 -0.07
C ARG A 362 4.37 14.18 -0.58
N ILE A 363 3.46 13.28 -0.25
CA ILE A 363 3.50 11.87 -0.64
C ILE A 363 2.41 11.66 -1.67
N ASP A 364 2.80 11.23 -2.85
CA ASP A 364 1.86 10.77 -3.87
C ASP A 364 1.47 9.32 -3.59
N LEU A 365 0.20 9.10 -3.29
CA LEU A 365 -0.38 7.77 -3.11
C LEU A 365 -0.80 7.12 -4.44
N ARG A 366 -0.59 7.82 -5.58
CA ARG A 366 -0.91 7.34 -6.95
C ARG A 366 -2.41 7.08 -7.19
N PHE A 367 -3.27 7.89 -6.57
CA PHE A 367 -4.73 7.84 -6.77
C PHE A 367 -5.27 9.06 -7.52
N GLY A 368 -4.36 9.93 -8.01
CA GLY A 368 -4.68 11.21 -8.64
C GLY A 368 -5.00 12.31 -7.63
N ASP A 369 -5.00 13.56 -8.11
CA ASP A 369 -5.10 14.76 -7.29
C ASP A 369 -6.39 14.80 -6.48
N GLY A 370 -6.25 14.99 -5.18
CA GLY A 370 -7.37 15.10 -4.25
C GLY A 370 -8.13 13.81 -3.99
N ASN A 371 -7.64 12.68 -4.47
CA ASN A 371 -8.24 11.37 -4.26
C ASN A 371 -7.46 10.54 -3.25
N VAL A 372 -8.17 9.61 -2.61
CA VAL A 372 -7.60 8.64 -1.68
C VAL A 372 -8.20 7.24 -1.91
N PRO A 373 -7.50 6.17 -1.52
CA PRO A 373 -8.11 4.85 -1.54
C PRO A 373 -9.26 4.75 -0.53
N ALA A 374 -10.27 3.97 -0.86
CA ALA A 374 -11.45 3.77 -0.02
C ALA A 374 -11.10 3.23 1.38
N CYS A 375 -10.07 2.40 1.51
CA CYS A 375 -9.59 1.92 2.81
C CYS A 375 -9.05 3.05 3.70
N LEU A 376 -8.41 4.07 3.13
CA LEU A 376 -8.01 5.27 3.87
C LEU A 376 -9.24 6.12 4.24
N ALA A 377 -10.20 6.25 3.34
CA ALA A 377 -11.45 6.97 3.63
C ALA A 377 -12.23 6.31 4.77
N GLU A 378 -12.23 4.98 4.91
CA GLU A 378 -12.80 4.29 6.08
C GLU A 378 -12.13 4.76 7.38
N THR A 379 -10.81 4.85 7.39
CA THR A 379 -10.05 5.38 8.54
C THR A 379 -10.49 6.80 8.89
N MET A 380 -10.64 7.65 7.87
CA MET A 380 -11.12 9.03 8.04
C MET A 380 -12.55 9.08 8.60
N ILE A 381 -13.45 8.24 8.10
CA ILE A 381 -14.85 8.18 8.54
C ILE A 381 -14.93 7.75 10.00
N LEU A 382 -14.25 6.66 10.37
CA LEU A 382 -14.23 6.18 11.76
C LEU A 382 -13.71 7.26 12.72
N THR A 383 -12.64 7.97 12.35
CA THR A 383 -12.12 9.09 13.14
C THR A 383 -13.12 10.25 13.24
N ALA A 384 -13.80 10.60 12.13
CA ALA A 384 -14.78 11.69 12.12
C ALA A 384 -15.99 11.39 13.00
N THR A 385 -16.39 10.13 13.10
CA THR A 385 -17.56 9.68 13.88
C THR A 385 -17.24 9.34 15.33
N GLY A 386 -15.98 9.32 15.73
CA GLY A 386 -15.55 8.99 17.08
C GLY A 386 -15.78 7.51 17.41
N ALA A 387 -15.66 6.62 16.40
CA ALA A 387 -15.92 5.19 16.54
C ALA A 387 -14.75 4.46 17.20
#